data_72fb86a0bca0b1df4265818557b162e9
#
_entry.id   72fb86a0bca0b1df4265818557b162e9
#
_cell.length_a   1.000
_cell.length_b   1.000
_cell.length_c   1.000
_cell.angle_alpha   90.00
_cell.angle_beta   90.00
_cell.angle_gamma   90.00
#
_symmetry.space_group_name_H-M   'P 1'
#
loop_
_entity.id
_entity.type
_entity.pdbx_description
1 polymer ?
#
loop_
_entity_poly.entity_id
_entity_poly.type
_entity_poly.pdbx_seq_one_letter_code
_entity_poly.pdbx_strand_id
1 'polypeptide(L)'
;RLFYKTQQHSAQRHEDQQTPRVRRVRKQPAPVDIYEESDMIIRTIRDMFASDVDAIFVDEPNAFERAKNFLQLVMPRYVHRLQLYEGREPLFHKYKLEHEITRIYKREVPLKDGGSIVVDQTEALVAIDVNSGNFRISDSAEEAAYQLNLAAAKEIARQLRLRDLGGVVVNDFIDMRKEKHRRGVERA
;
A
#
# COMPACT_ATOMS: atom_id res chain seq x y z
N ARG A 1 -17.16 -9.86 7.07
CA ARG A 1 -17.43 -11.09 7.85
C ARG A 1 -16.38 -12.11 7.50
N LEU A 2 -15.50 -12.38 8.46
CA LEU A 2 -14.40 -13.34 8.38
C LEU A 2 -14.94 -14.77 8.45
N PHE A 3 -14.46 -15.61 7.55
CA PHE A 3 -14.80 -17.03 7.47
C PHE A 3 -13.61 -17.89 7.91
N TYR A 4 -13.85 -19.01 8.52
CA TYR A 4 -12.98 -19.68 9.47
C TYR A 4 -12.43 -21.00 8.98
N LYS A 5 -11.16 -21.24 9.25
CA LYS A 5 -10.49 -22.52 9.00
C LYS A 5 -9.97 -23.07 10.31
N THR A 6 -10.31 -24.31 10.62
CA THR A 6 -9.72 -25.06 11.72
C THR A 6 -8.54 -25.86 11.22
N GLN A 7 -7.37 -25.71 11.83
CA GLN A 7 -6.27 -26.64 11.66
C GLN A 7 -6.26 -27.65 12.81
N GLN A 8 -6.18 -28.93 12.47
CA GLN A 8 -5.79 -29.96 13.43
C GLN A 8 -4.30 -30.20 13.28
N HIS A 9 -3.54 -30.04 14.35
CA HIS A 9 -2.21 -30.62 14.47
C HIS A 9 -2.34 -32.13 14.54
N SER A 10 -2.06 -32.80 13.44
CA SER A 10 -1.64 -34.18 13.43
C SER A 10 -0.36 -34.26 12.61
N ALA A 11 0.69 -34.77 13.26
CA ALA A 11 1.96 -35.07 12.64
C ALA A 11 1.77 -35.92 11.38
N GLN A 12 2.52 -35.55 10.34
CA GLN A 12 2.81 -36.33 9.14
C GLN A 12 1.61 -36.86 8.34
N ARG A 13 1.29 -36.16 7.26
CA ARG A 13 0.96 -36.81 5.97
C ARG A 13 1.07 -35.82 4.81
N HIS A 14 1.57 -36.35 3.72
CA HIS A 14 1.71 -35.85 2.38
C HIS A 14 0.86 -34.65 1.96
N GLU A 15 1.51 -33.72 1.27
CA GLU A 15 0.95 -32.62 0.52
C GLU A 15 -0.12 -33.12 -0.48
N ASP A 16 -1.34 -33.16 -0.04
CA ASP A 16 -2.49 -33.13 -0.92
C ASP A 16 -3.01 -31.71 -0.95
N GLN A 17 -2.90 -31.07 -2.11
CA GLN A 17 -3.50 -29.78 -2.45
C GLN A 17 -5.03 -29.85 -2.27
N GLN A 18 -5.50 -29.67 -1.06
CA GLN A 18 -6.94 -29.65 -0.79
C GLN A 18 -7.42 -28.21 -0.58
N THR A 19 -8.34 -27.81 -1.42
CA THR A 19 -9.24 -26.68 -1.22
C THR A 19 -9.63 -26.54 0.25
N PRO A 20 -9.59 -25.34 0.84
CA PRO A 20 -9.99 -25.14 2.24
C PRO A 20 -11.45 -25.53 2.42
N ARG A 21 -11.68 -26.73 2.95
CA ARG A 21 -13.03 -27.17 3.31
C ARG A 21 -13.47 -26.42 4.56
N VAL A 22 -14.52 -25.63 4.44
CA VAL A 22 -15.24 -25.09 5.58
C VAL A 22 -15.79 -26.26 6.42
N ARG A 23 -15.07 -26.67 7.46
CA ARG A 23 -15.53 -27.68 8.38
C ARG A 23 -16.54 -27.04 9.34
N ARG A 24 -17.73 -27.58 9.39
CA ARG A 24 -18.70 -27.26 10.48
C ARG A 24 -18.08 -27.65 11.81
N VAL A 25 -17.79 -26.65 12.64
CA VAL A 25 -17.23 -26.82 14.00
C VAL A 25 -18.36 -27.39 14.91
N ARG A 26 -18.78 -28.61 14.67
CA ARG A 26 -19.65 -29.30 15.59
C ARG A 26 -18.81 -30.26 16.44
N LYS A 27 -18.73 -30.00 17.76
CA LYS A 27 -18.17 -30.86 18.79
C LYS A 27 -16.64 -30.95 18.87
N GLN A 28 -15.92 -29.85 18.81
CA GLN A 28 -14.51 -29.84 19.23
C GLN A 28 -14.40 -29.19 20.62
N PRO A 29 -13.53 -29.73 21.52
CA PRO A 29 -13.25 -29.07 22.79
C PRO A 29 -12.59 -27.72 22.55
N ALA A 30 -12.98 -26.70 23.30
CA ALA A 30 -12.31 -25.41 23.30
C ALA A 30 -10.97 -25.49 24.07
N PRO A 31 -9.95 -24.69 23.68
CA PRO A 31 -9.93 -23.70 22.62
C PRO A 31 -9.71 -24.32 21.22
N VAL A 32 -10.26 -23.67 20.21
CA VAL A 32 -10.14 -24.09 18.80
C VAL A 32 -9.63 -22.92 18.01
N ASP A 33 -8.54 -23.11 17.23
CA ASP A 33 -8.07 -22.12 16.28
C ASP A 33 -9.08 -21.99 15.15
N ILE A 34 -9.60 -20.79 15.00
CA ILE A 34 -10.65 -20.49 14.02
C ILE A 34 -10.04 -20.14 12.68
N TYR A 35 -8.94 -19.41 12.70
CA TYR A 35 -8.24 -18.94 11.53
C TYR A 35 -6.75 -18.72 11.83
N GLU A 36 -5.89 -19.25 10.99
CA GLU A 36 -4.46 -18.97 10.96
C GLU A 36 -4.12 -18.36 9.60
N GLU A 37 -3.56 -17.16 9.61
CA GLU A 37 -3.15 -16.47 8.41
C GLU A 37 -1.64 -16.50 8.31
N SER A 38 -1.14 -17.20 7.28
CA SER A 38 0.30 -17.31 7.02
C SER A 38 0.73 -16.73 5.66
N ASP A 39 -0.23 -16.42 4.78
CA ASP A 39 0.06 -16.03 3.40
C ASP A 39 -0.01 -14.51 3.22
N MET A 40 1.13 -13.89 2.90
CA MET A 40 1.24 -12.45 2.62
C MET A 40 0.33 -12.02 1.45
N ILE A 41 0.16 -12.86 0.41
CA ILE A 41 -0.66 -12.55 -0.75
C ILE A 41 -2.13 -12.45 -0.34
N ILE A 42 -2.60 -13.40 0.46
CA ILE A 42 -3.97 -13.41 0.99
C ILE A 42 -4.20 -12.18 1.87
N ARG A 43 -3.24 -11.85 2.74
CA ARG A 43 -3.30 -10.66 3.58
C ARG A 43 -3.36 -9.39 2.74
N THR A 44 -2.49 -9.27 1.74
CA THR A 44 -2.48 -8.11 0.84
C THR A 44 -3.83 -7.96 0.12
N ILE A 45 -4.37 -9.04 -0.44
CA ILE A 45 -5.68 -8.98 -1.11
C ILE A 45 -6.76 -8.57 -0.11
N ARG A 46 -6.78 -9.15 1.09
CA ARG A 46 -7.78 -8.83 2.11
C ARG A 46 -7.75 -7.36 2.52
N ASP A 47 -6.55 -6.80 2.73
CA ASP A 47 -6.37 -5.47 3.31
C ASP A 47 -6.36 -4.36 2.25
N MET A 48 -5.90 -4.66 1.04
CA MET A 48 -5.71 -3.67 -0.03
C MET A 48 -6.79 -3.71 -1.11
N PHE A 49 -7.54 -4.83 -1.22
CA PHE A 49 -8.54 -4.94 -2.26
C PHE A 49 -9.75 -4.07 -1.95
N ALA A 50 -10.02 -3.13 -2.85
CA ALA A 50 -11.20 -2.27 -2.82
C ALA A 50 -12.04 -2.47 -4.10
N SER A 51 -13.26 -1.97 -4.09
CA SER A 51 -14.20 -2.13 -5.22
C SER A 51 -13.73 -1.45 -6.51
N ASP A 52 -12.83 -0.49 -6.41
CA ASP A 52 -12.21 0.28 -7.50
C ASP A 52 -10.99 -0.42 -8.13
N VAL A 53 -10.57 -1.58 -7.60
CA VAL A 53 -9.50 -2.39 -8.21
C VAL A 53 -10.08 -3.17 -9.39
N ASP A 54 -9.62 -2.88 -10.60
CA ASP A 54 -10.11 -3.51 -11.83
C ASP A 54 -9.53 -4.90 -12.08
N ALA A 55 -8.26 -5.12 -11.76
CA ALA A 55 -7.58 -6.40 -11.97
C ALA A 55 -6.48 -6.66 -10.93
N ILE A 56 -6.25 -7.94 -10.65
CA ILE A 56 -5.15 -8.47 -9.83
C ILE A 56 -4.36 -9.40 -10.72
N PHE A 57 -3.09 -9.05 -10.98
CA PHE A 57 -2.19 -9.90 -11.75
C PHE A 57 -1.23 -10.64 -10.82
N VAL A 58 -1.10 -11.93 -11.04
CA VAL A 58 -0.17 -12.81 -10.30
C VAL A 58 0.64 -13.60 -11.33
N ASP A 59 1.96 -13.61 -11.19
CA ASP A 59 2.89 -14.24 -12.13
C ASP A 59 3.42 -15.61 -11.65
N GLU A 60 3.03 -16.05 -10.43
CA GLU A 60 3.39 -17.36 -9.90
C GLU A 60 2.12 -18.23 -9.78
N PRO A 61 2.08 -19.41 -10.44
CA PRO A 61 0.89 -20.26 -10.52
C PRO A 61 0.33 -20.71 -9.16
N ASN A 62 1.20 -21.11 -8.21
CA ASN A 62 0.72 -21.54 -6.90
C ASN A 62 0.13 -20.37 -6.09
N ALA A 63 0.73 -19.18 -6.22
CA ALA A 63 0.21 -17.95 -5.61
C ALA A 63 -1.16 -17.58 -6.21
N PHE A 64 -1.30 -17.72 -7.51
CA PHE A 64 -2.56 -17.50 -8.20
C PHE A 64 -3.67 -18.45 -7.69
N GLU A 65 -3.40 -19.75 -7.59
CA GLU A 65 -4.40 -20.71 -7.08
C GLU A 65 -4.76 -20.43 -5.60
N ARG A 66 -3.80 -20.04 -4.76
CA ARG A 66 -4.10 -19.64 -3.37
C ARG A 66 -4.98 -18.39 -3.33
N ALA A 67 -4.64 -17.36 -4.10
CA ALA A 67 -5.43 -16.14 -4.22
C ALA A 67 -6.84 -16.41 -4.73
N LYS A 68 -6.97 -17.28 -5.74
CA LYS A 68 -8.25 -17.69 -6.34
C LYS A 68 -9.14 -18.41 -5.32
N ASN A 69 -8.58 -19.38 -4.59
CA ASN A 69 -9.31 -20.10 -3.54
C ASN A 69 -9.80 -19.16 -2.44
N PHE A 70 -8.97 -18.20 -2.04
CA PHE A 70 -9.37 -17.18 -1.08
C PHE A 70 -10.50 -16.30 -1.61
N LEU A 71 -10.36 -15.76 -2.82
CA LEU A 71 -11.40 -14.92 -3.43
C LEU A 71 -12.71 -15.68 -3.64
N GLN A 72 -12.67 -16.94 -4.05
CA GLN A 72 -13.88 -17.77 -4.20
C GLN A 72 -14.62 -17.94 -2.87
N LEU A 73 -13.88 -18.03 -1.77
CA LEU A 73 -14.45 -18.23 -0.44
C LEU A 73 -15.01 -16.94 0.16
N VAL A 74 -14.25 -15.84 0.04
CA VAL A 74 -14.51 -14.59 0.78
C VAL A 74 -15.20 -13.54 -0.10
N MET A 75 -14.82 -13.44 -1.36
CA MET A 75 -15.27 -12.40 -2.28
C MET A 75 -15.56 -12.97 -3.69
N PRO A 76 -16.50 -13.92 -3.84
CA PRO A 76 -16.73 -14.65 -5.10
C PRO A 76 -17.07 -13.75 -6.28
N ARG A 77 -17.65 -12.58 -6.03
CA ARG A 77 -17.99 -11.59 -7.06
C ARG A 77 -16.78 -11.04 -7.80
N TYR A 78 -15.59 -11.11 -7.19
CA TYR A 78 -14.38 -10.49 -7.73
C TYR A 78 -13.35 -11.49 -8.28
N VAL A 79 -13.65 -12.78 -8.29
CA VAL A 79 -12.75 -13.82 -8.81
C VAL A 79 -12.35 -13.55 -10.26
N HIS A 80 -13.26 -13.00 -11.07
CA HIS A 80 -13.01 -12.67 -12.47
C HIS A 80 -11.96 -11.57 -12.67
N ARG A 81 -11.63 -10.79 -11.63
CA ARG A 81 -10.58 -9.77 -11.67
C ARG A 81 -9.18 -10.35 -11.43
N LEU A 82 -9.08 -11.58 -10.91
CA LEU A 82 -7.81 -12.27 -10.73
C LEU A 82 -7.35 -12.90 -12.05
N GLN A 83 -6.14 -12.60 -12.48
CA GLN A 83 -5.58 -13.04 -13.73
C GLN A 83 -4.16 -13.59 -13.52
N LEU A 84 -3.89 -14.78 -14.06
CA LEU A 84 -2.55 -15.31 -14.14
C LEU A 84 -1.79 -14.59 -15.24
N TYR A 85 -0.62 -14.07 -14.90
CA TYR A 85 0.24 -13.42 -15.86
C TYR A 85 1.27 -14.42 -16.42
N GLU A 86 1.18 -14.73 -17.70
CA GLU A 86 2.04 -15.69 -18.42
C GLU A 86 2.96 -15.01 -19.45
N GLY A 87 3.17 -13.69 -19.32
CA GLY A 87 4.01 -12.94 -20.23
C GLY A 87 5.50 -13.30 -20.07
N ARG A 88 6.27 -13.15 -21.15
CA ARG A 88 7.73 -13.35 -21.14
C ARG A 88 8.48 -12.23 -20.42
N GLU A 89 7.93 -11.04 -20.42
CA GLU A 89 8.46 -9.87 -19.76
C GLU A 89 8.10 -9.91 -18.27
N PRO A 90 9.00 -9.58 -17.33
CA PRO A 90 8.68 -9.53 -15.92
C PRO A 90 7.49 -8.59 -15.64
N LEU A 91 6.59 -9.01 -14.74
CA LEU A 91 5.33 -8.31 -14.46
C LEU A 91 5.54 -6.82 -14.11
N PHE A 92 6.50 -6.52 -13.23
CA PHE A 92 6.78 -5.15 -12.83
C PHE A 92 7.40 -4.32 -13.94
N HIS A 93 8.18 -4.93 -14.83
CA HIS A 93 8.74 -4.26 -15.99
C HIS A 93 7.66 -3.86 -16.98
N LYS A 94 6.73 -4.78 -17.31
CA LYS A 94 5.59 -4.52 -18.18
C LYS A 94 4.76 -3.30 -17.75
N TYR A 95 4.54 -3.17 -16.45
CA TYR A 95 3.77 -2.06 -15.89
C TYR A 95 4.65 -0.86 -15.48
N LYS A 96 5.96 -0.88 -15.79
CA LYS A 96 6.94 0.18 -15.48
C LYS A 96 7.02 0.53 -14.00
N LEU A 97 6.77 -0.45 -13.13
CA LEU A 97 6.74 -0.27 -11.68
C LEU A 97 8.13 -0.22 -11.05
N GLU A 98 9.15 -0.81 -11.68
CA GLU A 98 10.52 -0.86 -11.16
C GLU A 98 11.09 0.54 -10.88
N HIS A 99 10.78 1.48 -11.78
CA HIS A 99 11.21 2.87 -11.61
C HIS A 99 10.52 3.55 -10.41
N GLU A 100 9.22 3.32 -10.25
CA GLU A 100 8.45 3.84 -9.10
C GLU A 100 8.92 3.19 -7.80
N ILE A 101 9.17 1.88 -7.79
CA ILE A 101 9.72 1.16 -6.62
C ILE A 101 11.07 1.77 -6.22
N THR A 102 11.96 2.02 -7.21
CA THR A 102 13.26 2.67 -6.94
C THR A 102 13.09 4.08 -6.34
N ARG A 103 12.07 4.83 -6.77
CA ARG A 103 11.78 6.16 -6.23
C ARG A 103 11.32 6.13 -4.77
N ILE A 104 10.62 5.08 -4.35
CA ILE A 104 10.17 4.91 -2.95
C ILE A 104 11.37 4.84 -1.98
N TYR A 105 12.51 4.31 -2.42
CA TYR A 105 13.72 4.22 -1.60
C TYR A 105 14.60 5.47 -1.63
N LYS A 106 14.31 6.44 -2.50
CA LYS A 106 15.08 7.69 -2.55
C LYS A 106 14.71 8.59 -1.38
N ARG A 107 15.72 9.21 -0.76
CA ARG A 107 15.54 10.20 0.30
C ARG A 107 14.82 11.45 -0.25
N GLU A 108 15.20 11.91 -1.43
CA GLU A 108 14.60 13.07 -2.10
C GLU A 108 13.58 12.65 -3.16
N VAL A 109 12.41 13.27 -3.12
CA VAL A 109 11.30 13.05 -4.06
C VAL A 109 10.99 14.37 -4.75
N PRO A 110 11.21 14.48 -6.07
CA PRO A 110 10.88 15.68 -6.82
C PRO A 110 9.36 15.85 -6.92
N LEU A 111 8.90 17.08 -6.81
CA LEU A 111 7.51 17.47 -7.04
C LEU A 111 7.28 17.75 -8.53
N LYS A 112 6.03 17.57 -8.99
CA LYS A 112 5.67 17.62 -10.41
C LYS A 112 5.99 18.96 -11.06
N ASP A 113 5.73 20.05 -10.35
CA ASP A 113 5.84 21.40 -10.87
C ASP A 113 7.16 22.11 -10.45
N GLY A 114 8.08 21.37 -9.88
CA GLY A 114 9.36 21.86 -9.36
C GLY A 114 9.40 21.85 -7.83
N GLY A 115 10.62 21.95 -7.28
CA GLY A 115 10.87 21.70 -5.87
C GLY A 115 10.95 20.21 -5.55
N SER A 116 11.16 19.88 -4.28
CA SER A 116 11.27 18.51 -3.80
C SER A 116 10.87 18.40 -2.33
N ILE A 117 10.56 17.19 -1.90
CA ILE A 117 10.49 16.84 -0.48
C ILE A 117 11.64 15.91 -0.14
N VAL A 118 12.19 16.05 1.06
CA VAL A 118 13.24 15.20 1.60
C VAL A 118 12.65 14.44 2.79
N VAL A 119 12.71 13.12 2.77
CA VAL A 119 12.13 12.26 3.81
C VAL A 119 13.24 11.57 4.56
N ASP A 120 13.35 11.89 5.85
CA ASP A 120 14.33 11.31 6.77
C ASP A 120 13.62 10.54 7.88
N GLN A 121 13.87 9.25 7.93
CA GLN A 121 13.38 8.40 8.99
C GLN A 121 14.44 8.27 10.09
N THR A 122 14.08 8.67 11.29
CA THR A 122 14.90 8.50 12.50
C THR A 122 14.33 7.37 13.36
N GLU A 123 14.99 7.08 14.50
CA GLU A 123 14.50 6.06 15.43
C GLU A 123 13.12 6.42 16.04
N ALA A 124 12.85 7.71 16.26
CA ALA A 124 11.67 8.16 17.00
C ALA A 124 10.60 8.84 16.13
N LEU A 125 10.97 9.34 14.95
CA LEU A 125 10.06 10.11 14.09
C LEU A 125 10.51 10.12 12.64
N VAL A 126 9.59 10.53 11.77
CA VAL A 126 9.86 10.84 10.37
C VAL A 126 9.90 12.36 10.22
N ALA A 127 11.03 12.90 9.74
CA ALA A 127 11.16 14.31 9.40
C ALA A 127 11.04 14.49 7.90
N ILE A 128 10.23 15.46 7.48
CA ILE A 128 10.02 15.77 6.05
C ILE A 128 10.26 17.26 5.84
N ASP A 129 11.21 17.58 4.97
CA ASP A 129 11.58 18.94 4.61
C ASP A 129 11.09 19.26 3.19
N VAL A 130 10.63 20.49 2.96
CA VAL A 130 10.13 20.97 1.66
C VAL A 130 11.10 21.98 1.07
N ASN A 131 11.68 21.62 -0.07
CA ASN A 131 12.65 22.46 -0.79
C ASN A 131 12.03 23.08 -2.04
N SER A 132 12.15 24.41 -2.18
CA SER A 132 11.60 25.14 -3.32
C SER A 132 12.37 24.91 -4.62
N GLY A 133 13.69 24.66 -4.53
CA GLY A 133 14.52 24.55 -5.73
C GLY A 133 14.31 25.73 -6.68
N ASN A 134 14.04 25.42 -7.94
CA ASN A 134 13.76 26.41 -9.00
C ASN A 134 12.25 26.66 -9.22
N PHE A 135 11.40 26.34 -8.24
CA PHE A 135 9.96 26.54 -8.35
C PHE A 135 9.59 28.01 -8.49
N ARG A 136 9.01 28.39 -9.64
CA ARG A 136 8.60 29.76 -9.96
C ARG A 136 7.29 29.74 -10.74
N ILE A 137 6.15 29.64 -10.05
CA ILE A 137 4.81 29.68 -10.69
C ILE A 137 4.18 31.08 -10.57
N SER A 138 4.68 31.94 -9.65
CA SER A 138 4.07 33.22 -9.35
C SER A 138 5.13 34.31 -9.18
N ASP A 139 4.77 35.55 -9.53
CA ASP A 139 5.58 36.74 -9.26
C ASP A 139 5.65 37.07 -7.75
N SER A 140 4.78 36.49 -6.94
CA SER A 140 4.77 36.57 -5.47
C SER A 140 5.40 35.38 -4.82
N ALA A 141 6.49 35.57 -4.08
CA ALA A 141 7.14 34.52 -3.31
C ALA A 141 6.18 33.84 -2.29
N GLU A 142 5.27 34.59 -1.70
CA GLU A 142 4.24 34.10 -0.77
C GLU A 142 3.26 33.14 -1.45
N GLU A 143 2.79 33.48 -2.65
CA GLU A 143 1.87 32.62 -3.41
C GLU A 143 2.59 31.37 -3.93
N ALA A 144 3.84 31.52 -4.38
CA ALA A 144 4.67 30.40 -4.81
C ALA A 144 4.90 29.42 -3.65
N ALA A 145 5.23 29.90 -2.45
CA ALA A 145 5.38 29.07 -1.26
C ALA A 145 4.07 28.32 -0.92
N TYR A 146 2.91 28.99 -1.01
CA TYR A 146 1.63 28.36 -0.75
C TYR A 146 1.31 27.23 -1.73
N GLN A 147 1.47 27.46 -3.04
CA GLN A 147 1.21 26.44 -4.06
C GLN A 147 2.17 25.25 -3.95
N LEU A 148 3.43 25.51 -3.67
CA LEU A 148 4.42 24.46 -3.47
C LEU A 148 4.10 23.62 -2.22
N ASN A 149 3.75 24.26 -1.10
CA ASN A 149 3.37 23.55 0.11
C ASN A 149 2.11 22.70 -0.07
N LEU A 150 1.12 23.15 -0.85
CA LEU A 150 -0.05 22.35 -1.22
C LEU A 150 0.34 21.11 -2.04
N ALA A 151 1.24 21.28 -3.01
CA ALA A 151 1.76 20.17 -3.81
C ALA A 151 2.55 19.19 -2.92
N ALA A 152 3.39 19.73 -2.02
CA ALA A 152 4.16 18.95 -1.07
C ALA A 152 3.25 18.16 -0.12
N ALA A 153 2.21 18.76 0.45
CA ALA A 153 1.28 18.07 1.35
C ALA A 153 0.66 16.83 0.69
N LYS A 154 0.23 16.95 -0.57
CA LYS A 154 -0.31 15.81 -1.34
C LYS A 154 0.71 14.72 -1.58
N GLU A 155 1.93 15.11 -1.96
CA GLU A 155 3.01 14.12 -2.18
C GLU A 155 3.47 13.49 -0.87
N ILE A 156 3.54 14.23 0.24
CA ILE A 156 3.82 13.69 1.57
C ILE A 156 2.81 12.60 1.92
N ALA A 157 1.52 12.87 1.81
CA ALA A 157 0.48 11.89 2.07
C ALA A 157 0.61 10.64 1.19
N ARG A 158 1.02 10.80 -0.08
CA ARG A 158 1.31 9.69 -0.99
C ARG A 158 2.52 8.90 -0.53
N GLN A 159 3.63 9.56 -0.17
CA GLN A 159 4.87 8.91 0.25
C GLN A 159 4.73 8.18 1.58
N LEU A 160 3.98 8.72 2.54
CA LEU A 160 3.69 8.04 3.80
C LEU A 160 3.01 6.69 3.57
N ARG A 161 2.04 6.64 2.67
CA ARG A 161 1.36 5.38 2.30
C ARG A 161 2.26 4.41 1.54
N LEU A 162 3.03 4.91 0.55
CA LEU A 162 3.90 4.07 -0.29
C LEU A 162 5.06 3.46 0.50
N ARG A 163 5.55 4.17 1.51
CA ARG A 163 6.69 3.75 2.35
C ARG A 163 6.25 3.07 3.64
N ASP A 164 4.94 2.94 3.87
CA ASP A 164 4.36 2.41 5.11
C ASP A 164 4.92 3.12 6.36
N LEU A 165 5.04 4.45 6.28
CA LEU A 165 5.54 5.28 7.38
C LEU A 165 4.42 5.64 8.33
N GLY A 166 4.66 5.44 9.61
CA GLY A 166 3.71 5.75 10.69
C GLY A 166 4.40 6.37 11.91
N GLY A 167 3.63 6.58 12.96
CA GLY A 167 4.09 7.22 14.19
C GLY A 167 4.11 8.73 14.10
N VAL A 168 5.12 9.38 14.70
CA VAL A 168 5.27 10.84 14.69
C VAL A 168 5.89 11.27 13.37
N VAL A 169 5.18 12.13 12.64
CA VAL A 169 5.68 12.74 11.39
C VAL A 169 5.74 14.24 11.57
N VAL A 170 6.90 14.83 11.33
CA VAL A 170 7.14 16.28 11.40
C VAL A 170 7.38 16.78 9.98
N ASN A 171 6.55 17.73 9.55
CA ASN A 171 6.66 18.34 8.23
C ASN A 171 7.15 19.78 8.38
N ASP A 172 8.28 20.09 7.76
CA ASP A 172 8.85 21.44 7.67
C ASP A 172 8.47 22.06 6.33
N PHE A 173 7.39 22.85 6.34
CA PHE A 173 6.90 23.55 5.15
C PHE A 173 7.61 24.88 4.97
N ILE A 174 7.67 25.36 3.73
CA ILE A 174 8.21 26.69 3.44
C ILE A 174 7.38 27.75 4.17
N ASP A 175 8.08 28.73 4.79
CA ASP A 175 7.46 29.77 5.56
C ASP A 175 6.42 30.57 4.76
N MET A 176 5.24 30.76 5.38
CA MET A 176 4.15 31.58 4.85
C MET A 176 3.72 32.61 5.89
N ARG A 177 3.62 33.86 5.45
CA ARG A 177 3.22 34.99 6.31
C ARG A 177 1.71 35.05 6.52
N LYS A 178 0.92 34.71 5.47
CA LYS A 178 -0.54 34.81 5.51
C LYS A 178 -1.16 33.63 6.24
N GLU A 179 -1.88 33.91 7.29
CA GLU A 179 -2.63 32.91 8.09
C GLU A 179 -3.57 32.06 7.22
N LYS A 180 -4.23 32.68 6.21
CA LYS A 180 -5.10 31.96 5.28
C LYS A 180 -4.35 30.86 4.52
N HIS A 181 -3.11 31.10 4.13
CA HIS A 181 -2.27 30.11 3.42
C HIS A 181 -1.87 28.98 4.35
N ARG A 182 -1.44 29.28 5.58
CA ARG A 182 -1.11 28.25 6.59
C ARG A 182 -2.27 27.31 6.83
N ARG A 183 -3.47 27.88 7.10
CA ARG A 183 -4.68 27.06 7.27
C ARG A 183 -5.09 26.28 6.01
N GLY A 184 -4.75 26.80 4.82
CA GLY A 184 -4.97 26.09 3.56
C GLY A 184 -4.15 24.82 3.45
N VAL A 185 -2.88 24.89 3.85
CA VAL A 185 -1.96 23.73 3.86
C VAL A 185 -2.34 22.73 4.95
N GLU A 186 -2.72 23.21 6.15
CA GLU A 186 -3.18 22.33 7.25
C GLU A 186 -4.41 21.48 6.88
N ARG A 187 -5.24 21.95 5.96
CA ARG A 187 -6.45 21.24 5.52
C ARG A 187 -6.23 20.32 4.32
N ALA A 188 -5.10 20.46 3.64
CA ALA A 188 -4.78 19.71 2.43
C ALA A 188 -4.30 18.29 2.73
#